data_bd6cffea6a8eb749b757bd3490b6f773
#
_entry.id   bd6cffea6a8eb749b757bd3490b6f773
#
_cell.length_a   1.000
_cell.length_b   1.000
_cell.length_c   1.000
_cell.angle_alpha   90.00
_cell.angle_beta   90.00
_cell.angle_gamma   90.00
#
_symmetry.space_group_name_H-M   'P 1'
#
loop_
_entity.id
_entity.type
_entity.pdbx_description
1 polymer ?
#
loop_
_entity_poly.entity_id
_entity_poly.type
_entity_poly.pdbx_seq_one_letter_code
_entity_poly.pdbx_strand_id
1 'polypeptide(L)'
;MNDNKRKSLDAALKSLDKTFGKGTILRLGDKEVEQIDSIGTGSVGLDLALGIGGVPKGRIIEIYGPESSGKTTLTLHIIAECQKAGGVCAFIDAEHALDVKYAKNLGVNTDDLYVSQPDFGEQALEIVETIARSGAVDLIVVDSVAALTPKAEIEGDMGDQHVGLQARLMSQALRKLTGIVHKMNTTVIFINQIRMKIGAMGYGTPETTTGGNALKFYASVRLDVRKVATLKQNEEPIGNRVKVKVVKNKVAPPFRQAEFDVMFGEGLSREGELIDYGVKLDIVDKSGAWFSYKDKKLGQGRENSKAFLKENPEIADEITKAIQNSMGIEGMISGSEDDEGGE
;
A
#
# COMPACT_ATOMS: atom_id res chain seq x y z
N MET A 1 19.88 -32.76 22.01
CA MET A 1 20.98 -31.78 21.75
C MET A 1 22.06 -32.07 22.76
N ASN A 2 23.36 -32.17 22.38
CA ASN A 2 24.44 -32.54 23.26
C ASN A 2 24.65 -31.41 24.31
N ASP A 3 24.71 -31.78 25.63
CA ASP A 3 24.81 -30.83 26.75
C ASP A 3 25.97 -29.85 26.63
N ASN A 4 27.10 -30.28 26.06
CA ASN A 4 28.24 -29.40 25.82
C ASN A 4 27.94 -28.30 24.76
N LYS A 5 27.19 -28.62 23.70
CA LYS A 5 26.76 -27.65 22.72
C LYS A 5 25.80 -26.62 23.30
N ARG A 6 24.92 -27.03 24.20
CA ARG A 6 23.96 -26.15 24.87
C ARG A 6 24.68 -25.17 25.81
N LYS A 7 25.62 -25.65 26.62
CA LYS A 7 26.44 -24.78 27.49
C LYS A 7 27.26 -23.75 26.71
N SER A 8 27.87 -24.20 25.61
CA SER A 8 28.65 -23.27 24.74
C SER A 8 27.75 -22.19 24.09
N LEU A 9 26.53 -22.57 23.66
CA LEU A 9 25.58 -21.61 23.11
C LEU A 9 25.09 -20.63 24.18
N ASP A 10 24.76 -21.11 25.40
CA ASP A 10 24.32 -20.26 26.50
C ASP A 10 25.40 -19.25 26.92
N ALA A 11 26.67 -19.67 26.90
CA ALA A 11 27.80 -18.76 27.14
C ALA A 11 27.95 -17.69 26.06
N ALA A 12 27.76 -18.06 24.78
CA ALA A 12 27.78 -17.12 23.66
C ALA A 12 26.62 -16.12 23.73
N LEU A 13 25.40 -16.58 24.03
CA LEU A 13 24.23 -15.73 24.21
C LEU A 13 24.42 -14.70 25.33
N LYS A 14 24.94 -15.14 26.49
CA LYS A 14 25.27 -14.23 27.61
C LYS A 14 26.32 -13.18 27.23
N SER A 15 27.32 -13.55 26.42
CA SER A 15 28.33 -12.61 25.93
C SER A 15 27.73 -11.59 24.99
N LEU A 16 26.82 -12.00 24.09
CA LEU A 16 26.11 -11.11 23.17
C LEU A 16 25.18 -10.15 23.92
N ASP A 17 24.41 -10.63 24.89
CA ASP A 17 23.56 -9.80 25.73
C ASP A 17 24.37 -8.74 26.51
N LYS A 18 25.59 -9.08 26.95
CA LYS A 18 26.49 -8.12 27.62
C LYS A 18 27.06 -7.07 26.68
N THR A 19 27.32 -7.44 25.42
CA THR A 19 27.96 -6.56 24.43
C THR A 19 26.96 -5.67 23.71
N PHE A 20 25.78 -6.22 23.35
CA PHE A 20 24.79 -5.58 22.48
C PHE A 20 23.46 -5.28 23.17
N GLY A 21 23.29 -5.70 24.41
CA GLY A 21 22.05 -5.55 25.18
C GLY A 21 21.17 -6.82 25.19
N LYS A 22 20.32 -6.91 26.20
CA LYS A 22 19.37 -8.05 26.36
C LYS A 22 18.39 -8.09 25.17
N GLY A 23 18.12 -9.28 24.68
CA GLY A 23 17.18 -9.47 23.56
C GLY A 23 17.80 -9.33 22.18
N THR A 24 19.14 -9.24 22.08
CA THR A 24 19.87 -9.23 20.79
C THR A 24 19.61 -10.51 19.98
N ILE A 25 19.46 -11.64 20.65
CA ILE A 25 19.05 -12.93 20.06
C ILE A 25 17.84 -13.44 20.83
N LEU A 26 16.76 -13.69 20.11
CA LEU A 26 15.52 -14.25 20.66
C LEU A 26 15.28 -15.63 20.05
N ARG A 27 14.72 -16.54 20.84
CA ARG A 27 14.13 -17.74 20.29
C ARG A 27 12.78 -17.41 19.67
N LEU A 28 12.57 -17.86 18.45
CA LEU A 28 11.30 -17.58 17.73
C LEU A 28 10.08 -18.16 18.47
N GLY A 29 10.24 -19.28 19.17
CA GLY A 29 9.17 -19.90 19.95
C GLY A 29 8.87 -19.24 21.31
N ASP A 30 9.73 -18.32 21.76
CA ASP A 30 9.55 -17.58 23.03
C ASP A 30 8.83 -16.23 22.81
N LYS A 31 8.61 -15.81 21.56
CA LYS A 31 7.82 -14.64 21.19
C LYS A 31 6.43 -15.07 20.74
N GLU A 32 5.41 -14.46 21.29
CA GLU A 32 4.09 -14.46 20.65
C GLU A 32 4.24 -13.93 19.24
N VAL A 33 3.50 -14.52 18.29
CA VAL A 33 3.49 -14.04 16.91
C VAL A 33 2.85 -12.66 16.92
N GLU A 34 3.68 -11.62 16.93
CA GLU A 34 3.19 -10.25 16.83
C GLU A 34 2.38 -10.12 15.53
N GLN A 35 1.11 -9.76 15.65
CA GLN A 35 0.31 -9.36 14.51
C GLN A 35 0.96 -8.12 13.88
N ILE A 36 1.12 -8.15 12.57
CA ILE A 36 1.66 -7.01 11.81
C ILE A 36 0.51 -6.04 11.58
N ASP A 37 0.59 -4.87 12.18
CA ASP A 37 -0.36 -3.79 11.93
C ASP A 37 -0.37 -3.41 10.45
N SER A 38 -1.53 -2.99 9.97
CA SER A 38 -1.71 -2.57 8.58
C SER A 38 -2.45 -1.24 8.47
N ILE A 39 -2.31 -0.61 7.30
CA ILE A 39 -3.09 0.56 6.87
C ILE A 39 -4.01 0.07 5.78
N GLY A 40 -5.32 0.26 5.92
CA GLY A 40 -6.31 -0.08 4.90
C GLY A 40 -6.03 0.60 3.56
N THR A 41 -6.39 -0.05 2.47
CA THR A 41 -6.17 0.51 1.12
C THR A 41 -7.37 1.28 0.58
N GLY A 42 -8.50 1.22 1.27
CA GLY A 42 -9.79 1.72 0.79
C GLY A 42 -10.50 0.73 -0.16
N SER A 43 -9.81 -0.34 -0.57
CA SER A 43 -10.35 -1.44 -1.36
C SER A 43 -10.42 -2.71 -0.53
N VAL A 44 -11.64 -3.17 -0.23
CA VAL A 44 -11.87 -4.42 0.52
C VAL A 44 -11.19 -5.61 -0.18
N GLY A 45 -11.27 -5.66 -1.51
CA GLY A 45 -10.65 -6.72 -2.29
C GLY A 45 -9.13 -6.72 -2.22
N LEU A 46 -8.49 -5.55 -2.20
CA LEU A 46 -7.05 -5.45 -2.09
C LEU A 46 -6.57 -5.76 -0.67
N ASP A 47 -7.30 -5.32 0.35
CA ASP A 47 -7.01 -5.63 1.76
C ASP A 47 -7.03 -7.14 2.00
N LEU A 48 -8.01 -7.83 1.42
CA LEU A 48 -8.09 -9.29 1.40
C LEU A 48 -6.93 -9.94 0.63
N ALA A 49 -6.56 -9.38 -0.51
CA ALA A 49 -5.45 -9.89 -1.33
C ALA A 49 -4.10 -9.75 -0.63
N LEU A 50 -3.91 -8.69 0.18
CA LEU A 50 -2.74 -8.46 1.01
C LEU A 50 -2.66 -9.42 2.20
N GLY A 51 -3.80 -9.95 2.68
CA GLY A 51 -3.88 -11.02 3.67
C GLY A 51 -3.69 -10.59 5.13
N ILE A 52 -3.50 -9.29 5.38
CA ILE A 52 -3.37 -8.68 6.72
C ILE A 52 -4.30 -7.47 6.88
N GLY A 53 -5.28 -7.29 5.97
CA GLY A 53 -6.23 -6.17 6.04
C GLY A 53 -5.72 -4.84 5.50
N GLY A 54 -4.59 -4.80 4.82
CA GLY A 54 -4.02 -3.58 4.25
C GLY A 54 -2.54 -3.67 3.95
N VAL A 55 -1.90 -2.52 3.74
CA VAL A 55 -0.45 -2.43 3.58
C VAL A 55 0.25 -2.48 4.93
N PRO A 56 1.34 -3.29 5.10
CA PRO A 56 1.98 -3.48 6.40
C PRO A 56 2.63 -2.20 6.92
N LYS A 57 2.44 -1.88 8.21
CA LYS A 57 3.16 -0.80 8.88
C LYS A 57 4.65 -1.13 9.05
N GLY A 58 5.48 -0.09 9.09
CA GLY A 58 6.92 -0.24 9.30
C GLY A 58 7.66 -0.92 8.14
N ARG A 59 7.12 -0.85 6.91
CA ARG A 59 7.67 -1.52 5.73
C ARG A 59 7.79 -0.58 4.52
N ILE A 60 8.68 -0.97 3.59
CA ILE A 60 8.78 -0.37 2.28
C ILE A 60 7.88 -1.12 1.32
N ILE A 61 7.09 -0.38 0.54
CA ILE A 61 6.12 -0.88 -0.43
C ILE A 61 6.42 -0.25 -1.78
N GLU A 62 6.31 -1.02 -2.85
CA GLU A 62 6.36 -0.50 -4.22
C GLU A 62 5.00 -0.71 -4.89
N ILE A 63 4.42 0.38 -5.40
CA ILE A 63 3.22 0.38 -6.23
C ILE A 63 3.62 0.83 -7.63
N TYR A 64 3.51 -0.06 -8.61
CA TYR A 64 3.98 0.24 -9.96
C TYR A 64 2.97 -0.18 -11.03
N GLY A 65 3.12 0.39 -12.20
CA GLY A 65 2.25 0.11 -13.36
C GLY A 65 2.41 1.15 -14.46
N PRO A 66 1.69 0.98 -15.58
CA PRO A 66 1.65 1.97 -16.65
C PRO A 66 1.17 3.33 -16.17
N GLU A 67 1.38 4.34 -16.98
CA GLU A 67 0.77 5.64 -16.79
C GLU A 67 -0.77 5.54 -16.78
N SER A 68 -1.43 6.39 -15.99
CA SER A 68 -2.89 6.43 -15.85
C SER A 68 -3.54 5.11 -15.42
N SER A 69 -2.79 4.21 -14.75
CA SER A 69 -3.31 2.94 -14.23
C SER A 69 -4.01 3.06 -12.87
N GLY A 70 -3.97 4.24 -12.22
CA GLY A 70 -4.59 4.50 -10.92
C GLY A 70 -3.66 4.36 -9.71
N LYS A 71 -2.33 4.40 -9.90
CA LYS A 71 -1.34 4.29 -8.81
C LYS A 71 -1.49 5.39 -7.77
N THR A 72 -1.47 6.66 -8.21
CA THR A 72 -1.61 7.83 -7.33
C THR A 72 -3.00 7.85 -6.67
N THR A 73 -4.06 7.49 -7.40
CA THR A 73 -5.41 7.33 -6.82
C THR A 73 -5.42 6.32 -5.68
N LEU A 74 -4.83 5.15 -5.89
CA LEU A 74 -4.74 4.12 -4.84
C LEU A 74 -3.96 4.61 -3.62
N THR A 75 -2.83 5.30 -3.83
CA THR A 75 -2.04 5.83 -2.69
C THR A 75 -2.75 6.94 -1.94
N LEU A 76 -3.53 7.78 -2.62
CA LEU A 76 -4.35 8.81 -1.97
C LEU A 76 -5.47 8.17 -1.11
N HIS A 77 -6.08 7.06 -1.54
CA HIS A 77 -7.00 6.30 -0.68
C HIS A 77 -6.29 5.70 0.54
N ILE A 78 -5.08 5.15 0.38
CA ILE A 78 -4.29 4.65 1.52
C ILE A 78 -3.98 5.79 2.51
N ILE A 79 -3.65 6.99 2.02
CA ILE A 79 -3.48 8.18 2.88
C ILE A 79 -4.78 8.50 3.62
N ALA A 80 -5.91 8.53 2.92
CA ALA A 80 -7.21 8.82 3.54
C ALA A 80 -7.55 7.80 4.63
N GLU A 81 -7.33 6.51 4.39
CA GLU A 81 -7.55 5.45 5.40
C GLU A 81 -6.59 5.58 6.60
N CYS A 82 -5.31 5.93 6.34
CA CYS A 82 -4.34 6.20 7.40
C CYS A 82 -4.78 7.36 8.29
N GLN A 83 -5.21 8.48 7.69
CA GLN A 83 -5.69 9.66 8.41
C GLN A 83 -6.99 9.39 9.19
N LYS A 84 -7.93 8.60 8.63
CA LYS A 84 -9.16 8.17 9.33
C LYS A 84 -8.84 7.37 10.60
N ALA A 85 -7.75 6.59 10.58
CA ALA A 85 -7.26 5.86 11.74
C ALA A 85 -6.41 6.73 12.69
N GLY A 86 -6.38 8.06 12.50
CA GLY A 86 -5.61 9.00 13.33
C GLY A 86 -4.12 9.08 12.98
N GLY A 87 -3.68 8.45 11.88
CA GLY A 87 -2.27 8.45 11.46
C GLY A 87 -1.87 9.74 10.75
N VAL A 88 -0.59 10.09 10.89
CA VAL A 88 0.04 11.25 10.24
C VAL A 88 0.66 10.84 8.93
N CYS A 89 0.40 11.61 7.86
CA CYS A 89 0.83 11.29 6.51
C CYS A 89 1.70 12.38 5.88
N ALA A 90 2.69 11.98 5.08
CA ALA A 90 3.48 12.88 4.24
C ALA A 90 3.48 12.40 2.78
N PHE A 91 3.48 13.38 1.86
CA PHE A 91 3.53 13.15 0.42
C PHE A 91 4.71 13.89 -0.20
N ILE A 92 5.61 13.15 -0.81
CA ILE A 92 6.78 13.68 -1.51
C ILE A 92 6.46 13.69 -3.00
N ASP A 93 6.05 14.86 -3.47
CA ASP A 93 5.58 15.11 -4.84
C ASP A 93 6.77 15.48 -5.74
N ALA A 94 7.53 14.48 -6.17
CA ALA A 94 8.65 14.67 -7.08
C ALA A 94 8.23 14.91 -8.54
N GLU A 95 6.99 14.64 -8.91
CA GLU A 95 6.43 14.93 -10.23
C GLU A 95 5.79 16.34 -10.29
N HIS A 96 5.61 17.02 -9.15
CA HIS A 96 4.91 18.32 -9.04
C HIS A 96 3.49 18.30 -9.62
N ALA A 97 2.77 17.20 -9.42
CA ALA A 97 1.50 16.90 -10.08
C ALA A 97 0.34 16.59 -9.14
N LEU A 98 0.50 16.80 -7.82
CA LEU A 98 -0.55 16.54 -6.84
C LEU A 98 -1.73 17.49 -7.00
N ASP A 99 -2.89 16.94 -7.39
CA ASP A 99 -4.15 17.68 -7.44
C ASP A 99 -4.81 17.64 -6.05
N VAL A 100 -4.78 18.79 -5.36
CA VAL A 100 -5.35 18.97 -4.01
C VAL A 100 -6.87 18.77 -4.01
N LYS A 101 -7.57 19.21 -5.08
CA LYS A 101 -9.02 19.04 -5.18
C LYS A 101 -9.38 17.57 -5.33
N TYR A 102 -8.64 16.86 -6.15
CA TYR A 102 -8.82 15.44 -6.35
C TYR A 102 -8.52 14.66 -5.04
N ALA A 103 -7.43 15.00 -4.34
CA ALA A 103 -7.11 14.39 -3.06
C ALA A 103 -8.26 14.57 -2.03
N LYS A 104 -8.84 15.78 -1.93
CA LYS A 104 -10.02 16.04 -1.09
C LYS A 104 -11.22 15.18 -1.47
N ASN A 105 -11.50 15.02 -2.76
CA ASN A 105 -12.60 14.20 -3.24
C ASN A 105 -12.43 12.71 -2.86
N LEU A 106 -11.19 12.24 -2.75
CA LEU A 106 -10.86 10.89 -2.31
C LEU A 106 -10.88 10.69 -0.78
N GLY A 107 -11.20 11.77 -0.03
CA GLY A 107 -11.31 11.73 1.43
C GLY A 107 -10.02 12.07 2.18
N VAL A 108 -8.99 12.56 1.47
CA VAL A 108 -7.75 13.03 2.12
C VAL A 108 -8.04 14.34 2.86
N ASN A 109 -7.71 14.40 4.14
CA ASN A 109 -7.63 15.65 4.89
C ASN A 109 -6.36 16.40 4.45
N THR A 110 -6.52 17.34 3.53
CA THR A 110 -5.38 18.09 2.95
C THR A 110 -4.79 19.10 3.92
N ASP A 111 -5.51 19.49 4.97
CA ASP A 111 -5.04 20.45 5.97
C ASP A 111 -4.04 19.79 6.92
N ASP A 112 -4.10 18.46 7.07
CA ASP A 112 -3.20 17.64 7.89
C ASP A 112 -2.22 16.77 7.05
N LEU A 113 -2.15 17.00 5.74
CA LEU A 113 -1.20 16.30 4.86
C LEU A 113 0.07 17.14 4.67
N TYR A 114 1.21 16.61 5.12
CA TYR A 114 2.51 17.24 4.89
C TYR A 114 2.96 16.98 3.45
N VAL A 115 3.19 18.03 2.66
CA VAL A 115 3.62 17.91 1.26
C VAL A 115 4.99 18.54 1.07
N SER A 116 5.89 17.86 0.35
CA SER A 116 7.18 18.38 -0.06
C SER A 116 7.36 18.18 -1.57
N GLN A 117 7.91 19.18 -2.25
CA GLN A 117 8.22 19.16 -3.67
C GLN A 117 9.72 19.37 -3.86
N PRO A 118 10.53 18.29 -3.78
CA PRO A 118 11.99 18.38 -3.88
C PRO A 118 12.45 18.61 -5.32
N ASP A 119 13.57 19.33 -5.47
CA ASP A 119 14.16 19.66 -6.77
C ASP A 119 14.95 18.48 -7.38
N PHE A 120 15.46 17.55 -6.55
CA PHE A 120 16.29 16.42 -6.99
C PHE A 120 16.17 15.22 -6.05
N GLY A 121 16.60 14.06 -6.54
CA GLY A 121 16.39 12.77 -5.87
C GLY A 121 17.05 12.65 -4.50
N GLU A 122 18.26 13.16 -4.32
CA GLU A 122 18.97 13.16 -3.02
C GLU A 122 18.17 13.93 -1.97
N GLN A 123 17.66 15.13 -2.32
CA GLN A 123 16.83 15.95 -1.42
C GLN A 123 15.56 15.21 -1.02
N ALA A 124 14.87 14.61 -2.00
CA ALA A 124 13.66 13.83 -1.75
C ALA A 124 13.92 12.72 -0.72
N LEU A 125 14.98 11.94 -0.92
CA LEU A 125 15.29 10.78 -0.08
C LEU A 125 15.82 11.18 1.30
N GLU A 126 16.51 12.32 1.43
CA GLU A 126 16.92 12.89 2.72
C GLU A 126 15.71 13.40 3.52
N ILE A 127 14.72 14.00 2.85
CA ILE A 127 13.45 14.39 3.48
C ILE A 127 12.74 13.15 4.00
N VAL A 128 12.59 12.09 3.18
CA VAL A 128 11.99 10.81 3.60
C VAL A 128 12.73 10.22 4.80
N GLU A 129 14.07 10.19 4.77
CA GLU A 129 14.89 9.68 5.88
C GLU A 129 14.67 10.48 7.16
N THR A 130 14.66 11.82 7.06
CA THR A 130 14.51 12.73 8.20
C THR A 130 13.13 12.59 8.84
N ILE A 131 12.07 12.59 8.03
CA ILE A 131 10.69 12.42 8.50
C ILE A 131 10.50 11.04 9.12
N ALA A 132 10.99 9.97 8.48
CA ALA A 132 10.88 8.62 9.04
C ALA A 132 11.63 8.47 10.37
N ARG A 133 12.80 9.11 10.53
CA ARG A 133 13.57 9.09 11.78
C ARG A 133 12.87 9.77 12.95
N SER A 134 11.99 10.72 12.69
CA SER A 134 11.24 11.40 13.75
C SER A 134 10.31 10.45 14.49
N GLY A 135 9.83 9.37 13.84
CA GLY A 135 8.83 8.45 14.39
C GLY A 135 7.45 9.07 14.57
N ALA A 136 7.23 10.29 14.04
CA ALA A 136 5.97 11.03 14.17
C ALA A 136 5.05 10.88 12.95
N VAL A 137 5.48 10.14 11.92
CA VAL A 137 4.73 9.94 10.67
C VAL A 137 4.51 8.46 10.43
N ASP A 138 3.27 8.07 10.21
CA ASP A 138 2.86 6.67 9.99
C ASP A 138 3.05 6.26 8.53
N LEU A 139 2.79 7.17 7.59
CA LEU A 139 2.83 6.90 6.16
C LEU A 139 3.53 8.01 5.38
N ILE A 140 4.51 7.63 4.57
CA ILE A 140 5.17 8.53 3.60
C ILE A 140 4.95 7.94 2.20
N VAL A 141 4.44 8.76 1.29
CA VAL A 141 4.32 8.42 -0.13
C VAL A 141 5.32 9.22 -0.95
N VAL A 142 6.02 8.56 -1.87
CA VAL A 142 6.96 9.18 -2.83
C VAL A 142 6.40 8.98 -4.23
N ASP A 143 5.99 10.03 -4.88
CA ASP A 143 5.43 10.02 -6.25
C ASP A 143 6.29 10.86 -7.20
N SER A 144 7.09 10.31 -8.06
CA SER A 144 7.39 8.89 -8.25
C SER A 144 8.90 8.67 -8.30
N VAL A 145 9.33 7.39 -8.16
CA VAL A 145 10.76 7.01 -8.31
C VAL A 145 11.32 7.47 -9.65
N ALA A 146 10.50 7.48 -10.71
CA ALA A 146 10.91 7.92 -12.04
C ALA A 146 11.37 9.39 -12.08
N ALA A 147 10.83 10.22 -11.20
CA ALA A 147 11.15 11.65 -11.09
C ALA A 147 12.31 11.94 -10.13
N LEU A 148 12.82 10.95 -9.40
CA LEU A 148 13.99 11.12 -8.52
C LEU A 148 15.27 11.22 -9.34
N THR A 149 15.45 12.35 -10.04
CA THR A 149 16.64 12.62 -10.83
C THR A 149 17.81 12.98 -9.91
N PRO A 150 18.98 12.33 -10.04
CA PRO A 150 20.17 12.69 -9.29
C PRO A 150 20.60 14.14 -9.55
N LYS A 151 21.06 14.83 -8.51
CA LYS A 151 21.52 16.23 -8.62
C LYS A 151 22.58 16.42 -9.70
N ALA A 152 23.55 15.49 -9.79
CA ALA A 152 24.60 15.53 -10.79
C ALA A 152 24.07 15.41 -12.25
N GLU A 153 22.92 14.79 -12.45
CA GLU A 153 22.24 14.71 -13.76
C GLU A 153 21.57 16.03 -14.11
N ILE A 154 21.03 16.74 -13.12
CA ILE A 154 20.38 18.05 -13.30
C ILE A 154 21.41 19.14 -13.57
N GLU A 155 22.56 19.09 -12.88
CA GLU A 155 23.67 20.07 -13.01
C GLU A 155 24.59 19.80 -14.20
N GLY A 156 24.48 18.62 -14.85
CA GLY A 156 25.26 18.25 -16.03
C GLY A 156 24.77 18.91 -17.32
N ASP A 157 25.61 18.86 -18.36
CA ASP A 157 25.26 19.37 -19.66
C ASP A 157 24.28 18.42 -20.42
N MET A 158 23.46 19.00 -21.31
CA MET A 158 22.58 18.21 -22.16
C MET A 158 23.40 17.26 -23.05
N GLY A 159 23.19 15.96 -22.86
CA GLY A 159 23.91 14.90 -23.60
C GLY A 159 24.92 14.14 -22.77
N ASP A 160 25.21 14.56 -21.55
CA ASP A 160 26.06 13.82 -20.62
C ASP A 160 25.46 12.45 -20.28
N GLN A 161 26.33 11.45 -20.18
CA GLN A 161 25.92 10.09 -19.84
C GLN A 161 25.95 9.86 -18.32
N HIS A 162 24.80 9.81 -17.70
CA HIS A 162 24.64 9.56 -16.27
C HIS A 162 24.15 8.14 -15.95
N VAL A 163 24.74 7.13 -16.62
CA VAL A 163 24.33 5.73 -16.52
C VAL A 163 24.36 5.21 -15.08
N GLY A 164 23.20 4.80 -14.57
CA GLY A 164 23.08 4.11 -13.30
C GLY A 164 23.16 4.97 -12.04
N LEU A 165 23.23 6.30 -12.13
CA LEU A 165 23.27 7.19 -10.96
C LEU A 165 22.00 7.04 -10.12
N GLN A 166 20.82 7.06 -10.73
CA GLN A 166 19.54 6.86 -10.03
C GLN A 166 19.48 5.50 -9.33
N ALA A 167 19.96 4.43 -9.95
CA ALA A 167 19.98 3.10 -9.34
C ALA A 167 20.93 3.03 -8.12
N ARG A 168 22.06 3.75 -8.16
CA ARG A 168 23.00 3.86 -7.02
C ARG A 168 22.38 4.66 -5.89
N LEU A 169 21.75 5.79 -6.19
CA LEU A 169 21.03 6.63 -5.24
C LEU A 169 19.94 5.82 -4.53
N MET A 170 19.08 5.14 -5.25
CA MET A 170 18.03 4.27 -4.70
C MET A 170 18.61 3.14 -3.83
N SER A 171 19.70 2.51 -4.28
CA SER A 171 20.34 1.44 -3.50
C SER A 171 20.92 1.94 -2.19
N GLN A 172 21.49 3.13 -2.16
CA GLN A 172 22.04 3.76 -0.96
C GLN A 172 20.92 4.16 0.01
N ALA A 173 19.88 4.82 -0.49
CA ALA A 173 18.76 5.27 0.31
C ALA A 173 18.00 4.09 0.95
N LEU A 174 17.67 3.06 0.16
CA LEU A 174 16.91 1.92 0.65
C LEU A 174 17.65 1.10 1.72
N ARG A 175 19.00 1.02 1.65
CA ARG A 175 19.80 0.41 2.72
C ARG A 175 19.65 1.12 4.05
N LYS A 176 19.59 2.47 4.04
CA LYS A 176 19.37 3.26 5.24
C LYS A 176 17.92 3.19 5.70
N LEU A 177 16.98 3.41 4.79
CA LEU A 177 15.54 3.50 5.09
C LEU A 177 14.98 2.20 5.69
N THR A 178 15.40 1.02 5.20
CA THR A 178 14.82 -0.26 5.65
C THR A 178 14.90 -0.45 7.16
N GLY A 179 16.04 -0.13 7.78
CA GLY A 179 16.20 -0.23 9.23
C GLY A 179 15.42 0.84 9.99
N ILE A 180 15.35 2.06 9.43
CA ILE A 180 14.66 3.20 10.05
C ILE A 180 13.17 2.96 10.07
N VAL A 181 12.56 2.64 8.92
CA VAL A 181 11.10 2.46 8.79
C VAL A 181 10.60 1.34 9.68
N HIS A 182 11.35 0.24 9.78
CA HIS A 182 11.01 -0.85 10.68
C HIS A 182 11.07 -0.44 12.16
N LYS A 183 12.13 0.28 12.57
CA LYS A 183 12.31 0.71 13.96
C LYS A 183 11.29 1.76 14.40
N MET A 184 10.93 2.67 13.49
CA MET A 184 10.01 3.77 13.75
C MET A 184 8.54 3.44 13.41
N ASN A 185 8.27 2.23 12.94
CA ASN A 185 6.96 1.78 12.49
C ASN A 185 6.33 2.67 11.39
N THR A 186 7.17 3.39 10.63
CA THR A 186 6.76 4.26 9.52
C THR A 186 6.66 3.44 8.24
N THR A 187 5.57 3.55 7.51
CA THR A 187 5.41 2.91 6.19
C THR A 187 5.85 3.86 5.09
N VAL A 188 6.64 3.37 4.12
CA VAL A 188 7.04 4.16 2.96
C VAL A 188 6.56 3.48 1.69
N ILE A 189 5.72 4.19 0.93
CA ILE A 189 5.23 3.75 -0.38
C ILE A 189 5.99 4.50 -1.48
N PHE A 190 6.66 3.76 -2.34
CA PHE A 190 7.24 4.29 -3.57
C PHE A 190 6.32 3.98 -4.75
N ILE A 191 5.82 5.01 -5.40
CA ILE A 191 5.16 4.88 -6.70
C ILE A 191 6.23 4.76 -7.77
N ASN A 192 6.05 3.82 -8.72
CA ASN A 192 7.02 3.59 -9.76
C ASN A 192 6.36 3.41 -11.13
N GLN A 193 7.12 3.74 -12.16
CA GLN A 193 6.70 3.60 -13.56
C GLN A 193 7.35 2.38 -14.19
N ILE A 194 6.71 1.84 -15.22
CA ILE A 194 7.24 0.75 -16.03
C ILE A 194 7.99 1.33 -17.22
N ARG A 195 9.11 0.71 -17.55
CA ARG A 195 9.89 0.95 -18.76
C ARG A 195 10.10 -0.35 -19.52
N MET A 196 10.17 -0.28 -20.83
CA MET A 196 10.53 -1.41 -21.68
C MET A 196 12.04 -1.60 -21.66
N LYS A 197 12.49 -2.83 -21.48
CA LYS A 197 13.93 -3.18 -21.60
C LYS A 197 14.33 -3.13 -23.06
N ILE A 198 15.34 -2.33 -23.39
CA ILE A 198 15.92 -2.29 -24.71
C ILE A 198 16.67 -3.63 -24.95
N GLY A 199 16.39 -4.30 -26.09
CA GLY A 199 17.06 -5.56 -26.46
C GLY A 199 16.52 -6.84 -25.83
N ALA A 200 15.38 -6.80 -25.13
CA ALA A 200 14.72 -8.01 -24.63
C ALA A 200 14.01 -8.77 -25.77
N MET A 201 14.78 -9.25 -26.75
CA MET A 201 14.32 -10.24 -27.71
C MET A 201 14.60 -11.63 -27.11
N GLY A 202 13.58 -12.27 -26.49
CA GLY A 202 13.74 -13.59 -25.93
C GLY A 202 12.92 -13.85 -24.67
N TYR A 203 13.17 -14.96 -24.02
CA TYR A 203 12.47 -15.40 -22.82
C TYR A 203 12.58 -14.41 -21.66
N GLY A 204 11.45 -13.81 -21.23
CA GLY A 204 11.36 -12.95 -20.06
C GLY A 204 10.33 -11.84 -20.22
N THR A 205 9.92 -11.20 -19.12
CA THR A 205 9.07 -10.01 -19.17
C THR A 205 9.89 -8.83 -19.69
N PRO A 206 9.48 -8.18 -20.80
CA PRO A 206 10.21 -7.05 -21.37
C PRO A 206 10.13 -5.80 -20.49
N GLU A 207 9.30 -5.81 -19.47
CA GLU A 207 9.03 -4.69 -18.57
C GLU A 207 9.98 -4.67 -17.38
N THR A 208 10.39 -3.47 -16.96
CA THR A 208 11.13 -3.23 -15.72
C THR A 208 10.68 -1.92 -15.09
N THR A 209 10.86 -1.77 -13.78
CA THR A 209 10.62 -0.50 -13.07
C THR A 209 11.85 0.39 -13.10
N THR A 210 11.69 1.72 -12.96
CA THR A 210 12.79 2.68 -12.86
C THR A 210 13.55 2.58 -11.54
N GLY A 211 14.72 3.21 -11.41
CA GLY A 211 15.52 3.20 -10.18
C GLY A 211 16.29 1.91 -9.93
N GLY A 212 16.44 1.04 -10.94
CA GLY A 212 17.20 -0.21 -10.85
C GLY A 212 16.47 -1.34 -10.12
N ASN A 213 17.25 -2.29 -9.56
CA ASN A 213 16.68 -3.47 -8.91
C ASN A 213 16.54 -3.36 -7.39
N ALA A 214 17.08 -2.32 -6.76
CA ALA A 214 17.14 -2.23 -5.30
C ALA A 214 15.75 -2.31 -4.66
N LEU A 215 14.78 -1.57 -5.17
CA LEU A 215 13.43 -1.54 -4.65
C LEU A 215 12.73 -2.90 -4.71
N LYS A 216 13.01 -3.71 -5.75
CA LYS A 216 12.49 -5.08 -5.88
C LYS A 216 12.95 -6.00 -4.74
N PHE A 217 14.14 -5.77 -4.20
CA PHE A 217 14.68 -6.54 -3.07
C PHE A 217 14.21 -5.99 -1.73
N TYR A 218 14.25 -4.68 -1.53
CA TYR A 218 13.97 -4.03 -0.25
C TYR A 218 12.47 -3.95 0.04
N ALA A 219 11.61 -3.76 -0.94
CA ALA A 219 10.17 -3.74 -0.73
C ALA A 219 9.66 -5.06 -0.10
N SER A 220 8.83 -4.94 0.93
CA SER A 220 8.15 -6.07 1.56
C SER A 220 6.91 -6.48 0.77
N VAL A 221 6.23 -5.51 0.17
CA VAL A 221 5.07 -5.71 -0.70
C VAL A 221 5.33 -4.99 -2.03
N ARG A 222 4.94 -5.63 -3.15
CA ARG A 222 4.96 -5.03 -4.48
C ARG A 222 3.63 -5.26 -5.16
N LEU A 223 3.01 -4.17 -5.62
CA LEU A 223 1.71 -4.15 -6.26
C LEU A 223 1.85 -3.72 -7.73
N ASP A 224 1.42 -4.58 -8.65
CA ASP A 224 1.32 -4.27 -10.08
C ASP A 224 -0.11 -3.80 -10.38
N VAL A 225 -0.26 -2.52 -10.74
CA VAL A 225 -1.54 -1.85 -10.97
C VAL A 225 -1.77 -1.70 -12.47
N ARG A 226 -2.85 -2.28 -12.99
CA ARG A 226 -3.18 -2.29 -14.42
C ARG A 226 -4.63 -1.86 -14.65
N LYS A 227 -4.83 -0.99 -15.63
CA LYS A 227 -6.15 -0.75 -16.20
C LYS A 227 -6.55 -1.95 -17.05
N VAL A 228 -7.73 -2.52 -16.79
CA VAL A 228 -8.30 -3.67 -17.51
C VAL A 228 -9.30 -3.22 -18.57
N ALA A 229 -10.18 -2.28 -18.20
CA ALA A 229 -11.23 -1.77 -19.07
C ALA A 229 -11.57 -0.32 -18.74
N THR A 230 -12.14 0.39 -19.69
CA THR A 230 -12.79 1.69 -19.44
C THR A 230 -14.27 1.47 -19.17
N LEU A 231 -14.77 2.01 -18.08
CA LEU A 231 -16.18 2.01 -17.73
C LEU A 231 -16.87 3.15 -18.48
N LYS A 232 -17.99 2.85 -19.09
CA LYS A 232 -18.75 3.83 -19.88
C LYS A 232 -20.20 3.89 -19.43
N GLN A 233 -20.79 5.07 -19.47
CA GLN A 233 -22.22 5.31 -19.33
C GLN A 233 -22.66 6.17 -20.50
N ASN A 234 -23.67 5.72 -21.25
CA ASN A 234 -24.13 6.42 -22.48
C ASN A 234 -22.96 6.76 -23.44
N GLU A 235 -22.05 5.80 -23.64
CA GLU A 235 -20.81 5.90 -24.43
C GLU A 235 -19.71 6.84 -23.87
N GLU A 236 -19.99 7.63 -22.85
CA GLU A 236 -19.02 8.50 -22.19
C GLU A 236 -18.20 7.71 -21.17
N PRO A 237 -16.87 7.90 -21.13
CA PRO A 237 -16.01 7.28 -20.13
C PRO A 237 -16.26 7.89 -18.75
N ILE A 238 -16.67 7.08 -17.78
CA ILE A 238 -16.95 7.50 -16.40
C ILE A 238 -15.92 6.98 -15.39
N GLY A 239 -15.07 6.05 -15.79
CA GLY A 239 -14.07 5.46 -14.92
C GLY A 239 -13.29 4.33 -15.58
N ASN A 240 -12.48 3.66 -14.81
CA ASN A 240 -11.69 2.51 -15.25
C ASN A 240 -11.88 1.33 -14.29
N ARG A 241 -11.97 0.12 -14.84
CA ARG A 241 -11.74 -1.09 -14.06
C ARG A 241 -10.25 -1.32 -13.94
N VAL A 242 -9.79 -1.43 -12.71
CA VAL A 242 -8.37 -1.59 -12.36
C VAL A 242 -8.16 -2.95 -11.72
N LYS A 243 -7.07 -3.58 -12.08
CA LYS A 243 -6.60 -4.83 -11.50
C LYS A 243 -5.29 -4.58 -10.79
N VAL A 244 -5.20 -5.01 -9.54
CA VAL A 244 -3.98 -4.97 -8.74
C VAL A 244 -3.54 -6.39 -8.43
N LYS A 245 -2.31 -6.72 -8.81
CA LYS A 245 -1.68 -8.01 -8.50
C LYS A 245 -0.62 -7.83 -7.42
N VAL A 246 -0.73 -8.60 -6.35
CA VAL A 246 0.29 -8.67 -5.29
C VAL A 246 1.42 -9.57 -5.79
N VAL A 247 2.45 -9.00 -6.42
CA VAL A 247 3.54 -9.78 -7.04
C VAL A 247 4.61 -10.19 -6.06
N LYS A 248 4.71 -9.51 -4.92
CA LYS A 248 5.58 -9.84 -3.80
C LYS A 248 4.87 -9.50 -2.50
N ASN A 249 4.94 -10.40 -1.54
CA ASN A 249 4.44 -10.19 -0.19
C ASN A 249 5.31 -10.98 0.79
N LYS A 250 5.87 -10.30 1.80
CA LYS A 250 6.68 -10.92 2.86
C LYS A 250 5.89 -11.17 4.14
N VAL A 251 4.62 -10.72 4.19
CA VAL A 251 3.78 -10.81 5.39
C VAL A 251 2.60 -11.75 5.23
N ALA A 252 2.29 -12.15 4.00
CA ALA A 252 1.25 -13.13 3.66
C ALA A 252 1.57 -13.82 2.32
N PRO A 253 0.85 -14.89 1.90
CA PRO A 253 1.04 -15.52 0.61
C PRO A 253 0.86 -14.54 -0.56
N PRO A 254 1.83 -14.45 -1.49
CA PRO A 254 1.77 -13.55 -2.64
C PRO A 254 0.87 -14.08 -3.75
N PHE A 255 0.82 -13.34 -4.88
CA PHE A 255 0.15 -13.65 -6.15
C PHE A 255 -1.37 -13.58 -6.15
N ARG A 256 -1.98 -13.17 -5.03
CA ARG A 256 -3.39 -12.79 -5.02
C ARG A 256 -3.60 -11.51 -5.83
N GLN A 257 -4.84 -11.29 -6.25
CA GLN A 257 -5.22 -10.12 -7.03
C GLN A 257 -6.59 -9.62 -6.63
N ALA A 258 -6.78 -8.30 -6.78
CA ALA A 258 -8.04 -7.62 -6.61
C ALA A 258 -8.41 -6.86 -7.89
N GLU A 259 -9.68 -6.77 -8.18
CA GLU A 259 -10.22 -5.93 -9.25
C GLU A 259 -11.30 -5.03 -8.67
N PHE A 260 -11.25 -3.74 -9.03
CA PHE A 260 -12.20 -2.75 -8.57
C PHE A 260 -12.38 -1.63 -9.60
N ASP A 261 -13.46 -0.88 -9.45
CA ASP A 261 -13.74 0.26 -10.30
C ASP A 261 -13.17 1.53 -9.68
N VAL A 262 -12.49 2.33 -10.50
CA VAL A 262 -12.02 3.68 -10.18
C VAL A 262 -12.81 4.67 -11.00
N MET A 263 -13.67 5.44 -10.34
CA MET A 263 -14.53 6.44 -10.99
C MET A 263 -13.79 7.76 -11.13
N PHE A 264 -13.97 8.44 -12.23
CA PHE A 264 -13.32 9.73 -12.45
C PHE A 264 -13.87 10.78 -11.48
N GLY A 265 -12.97 11.46 -10.78
CA GLY A 265 -13.31 12.47 -9.78
C GLY A 265 -13.76 11.94 -8.41
N GLU A 266 -14.14 10.66 -8.30
CA GLU A 266 -14.64 10.03 -7.06
C GLU A 266 -13.68 8.97 -6.48
N GLY A 267 -12.80 8.39 -7.32
CA GLY A 267 -11.85 7.36 -6.88
C GLY A 267 -12.44 5.94 -6.83
N LEU A 268 -12.05 5.16 -5.85
CA LEU A 268 -12.48 3.76 -5.66
C LEU A 268 -13.98 3.67 -5.40
N SER A 269 -14.67 2.80 -6.14
CA SER A 269 -16.10 2.50 -5.93
C SER A 269 -16.26 1.43 -4.85
N ARG A 270 -16.24 1.87 -3.56
CA ARG A 270 -16.40 0.98 -2.40
C ARG A 270 -17.66 0.14 -2.50
N GLU A 271 -18.81 0.76 -2.82
CA GLU A 271 -20.09 0.07 -2.91
C GLU A 271 -20.09 -0.99 -4.01
N GLY A 272 -19.39 -0.72 -5.13
CA GLY A 272 -19.20 -1.69 -6.20
C GLY A 272 -18.45 -2.94 -5.74
N GLU A 273 -17.40 -2.77 -4.96
CA GLU A 273 -16.63 -3.88 -4.37
C GLU A 273 -17.48 -4.66 -3.35
N LEU A 274 -18.24 -3.97 -2.49
CA LEU A 274 -19.10 -4.62 -1.50
C LEU A 274 -20.14 -5.54 -2.16
N ILE A 275 -20.70 -5.14 -3.31
CA ILE A 275 -21.62 -5.99 -4.07
C ILE A 275 -20.86 -7.17 -4.69
N ASP A 276 -19.74 -6.91 -5.36
CA ASP A 276 -19.00 -7.94 -6.08
C ASP A 276 -18.41 -9.01 -5.11
N TYR A 277 -17.83 -8.59 -3.99
CA TYR A 277 -17.31 -9.49 -2.96
C TYR A 277 -18.41 -10.08 -2.09
N GLY A 278 -19.48 -9.32 -1.79
CA GLY A 278 -20.63 -9.81 -1.07
C GLY A 278 -21.30 -10.99 -1.79
N VAL A 279 -21.48 -10.87 -3.11
CA VAL A 279 -22.00 -11.99 -3.92
C VAL A 279 -21.01 -13.16 -3.98
N LYS A 280 -19.72 -12.90 -4.13
CA LYS A 280 -18.70 -13.95 -4.20
C LYS A 280 -18.59 -14.76 -2.92
N LEU A 281 -18.92 -14.17 -1.78
CA LEU A 281 -18.83 -14.77 -0.44
C LEU A 281 -20.20 -15.21 0.09
N ASP A 282 -21.26 -15.21 -0.75
CA ASP A 282 -22.63 -15.56 -0.38
C ASP A 282 -23.19 -14.71 0.79
N ILE A 283 -22.71 -13.48 0.94
CA ILE A 283 -23.18 -12.49 1.92
C ILE A 283 -24.31 -11.65 1.32
N VAL A 284 -24.18 -11.31 0.04
CA VAL A 284 -25.19 -10.62 -0.77
C VAL A 284 -25.81 -11.61 -1.72
N ASP A 285 -27.10 -11.78 -1.64
CA ASP A 285 -27.86 -12.67 -2.53
C ASP A 285 -28.05 -12.02 -3.90
N LYS A 286 -27.85 -12.81 -4.96
CA LYS A 286 -28.14 -12.42 -6.33
C LYS A 286 -29.16 -13.36 -6.96
N SER A 287 -30.36 -12.86 -7.23
CA SER A 287 -31.41 -13.59 -7.93
C SER A 287 -31.76 -12.91 -9.25
N GLY A 288 -31.29 -13.46 -10.36
CA GLY A 288 -31.39 -12.82 -11.66
C GLY A 288 -30.65 -11.46 -11.68
N ALA A 289 -31.43 -10.39 -11.92
CA ALA A 289 -30.89 -9.01 -11.89
C ALA A 289 -31.00 -8.34 -10.51
N TRP A 290 -31.60 -9.00 -9.52
CA TRP A 290 -31.85 -8.41 -8.21
C TRP A 290 -30.74 -8.79 -7.23
N PHE A 291 -30.33 -7.79 -6.41
CA PHE A 291 -29.40 -7.96 -5.30
C PHE A 291 -30.13 -7.71 -3.98
N SER A 292 -29.87 -8.53 -2.97
CA SER A 292 -30.44 -8.41 -1.64
C SER A 292 -29.43 -8.75 -0.56
N TYR A 293 -29.61 -8.15 0.61
CA TYR A 293 -28.81 -8.42 1.80
C TYR A 293 -29.77 -8.68 2.97
N LYS A 294 -29.73 -9.88 3.54
CA LYS A 294 -30.74 -10.34 4.50
C LYS A 294 -32.15 -10.16 3.87
N ASP A 295 -33.03 -9.48 4.57
CA ASP A 295 -34.42 -9.22 4.10
C ASP A 295 -34.56 -7.91 3.28
N LYS A 296 -33.49 -7.19 3.01
CA LYS A 296 -33.51 -5.90 2.33
C LYS A 296 -33.11 -6.05 0.85
N LYS A 297 -33.94 -5.53 -0.05
CA LYS A 297 -33.59 -5.41 -1.47
C LYS A 297 -32.67 -4.24 -1.66
N LEU A 298 -31.44 -4.50 -2.22
CA LEU A 298 -30.46 -3.44 -2.53
C LEU A 298 -30.80 -2.75 -3.85
N GLY A 299 -31.31 -3.50 -4.85
CA GLY A 299 -31.68 -2.92 -6.15
C GLY A 299 -31.71 -3.92 -7.29
N GLN A 300 -32.26 -3.47 -8.41
CA GLN A 300 -32.21 -4.21 -9.67
C GLN A 300 -31.02 -3.73 -10.50
N GLY A 301 -30.04 -4.60 -10.70
CA GLY A 301 -28.76 -4.29 -11.35
C GLY A 301 -27.72 -3.71 -10.39
N ARG A 302 -26.46 -3.85 -10.80
CA ARG A 302 -25.29 -3.45 -9.98
C ARG A 302 -25.28 -1.94 -9.66
N GLU A 303 -25.61 -1.10 -10.65
CA GLU A 303 -25.56 0.36 -10.47
C GLU A 303 -26.63 0.88 -9.50
N ASN A 304 -27.87 0.34 -9.56
CA ASN A 304 -28.90 0.71 -8.59
C ASN A 304 -28.55 0.23 -7.18
N SER A 305 -27.93 -0.94 -7.05
CA SER A 305 -27.47 -1.46 -5.76
C SER A 305 -26.32 -0.63 -5.18
N LYS A 306 -25.40 -0.12 -6.02
CA LYS A 306 -24.37 0.83 -5.60
C LYS A 306 -24.97 2.13 -5.07
N ALA A 307 -25.93 2.70 -5.82
CA ALA A 307 -26.63 3.92 -5.40
C ALA A 307 -27.33 3.72 -4.05
N PHE A 308 -28.03 2.59 -3.87
CA PHE A 308 -28.67 2.25 -2.61
C PHE A 308 -27.67 2.16 -1.44
N LEU A 309 -26.52 1.50 -1.62
CA LEU A 309 -25.50 1.41 -0.57
C LEU A 309 -24.84 2.78 -0.26
N LYS A 310 -24.71 3.66 -1.26
CA LYS A 310 -24.23 5.03 -1.07
C LYS A 310 -25.19 5.87 -0.21
N GLU A 311 -26.49 5.64 -0.34
CA GLU A 311 -27.56 6.28 0.45
C GLU A 311 -27.77 5.64 1.83
N ASN A 312 -27.29 4.40 2.03
CA ASN A 312 -27.48 3.63 3.27
C ASN A 312 -26.10 3.13 3.79
N PRO A 313 -25.27 4.02 4.33
CA PRO A 313 -23.91 3.69 4.75
C PRO A 313 -23.86 2.64 5.88
N GLU A 314 -24.88 2.59 6.75
CA GLU A 314 -24.99 1.57 7.80
C GLU A 314 -25.07 0.15 7.24
N ILE A 315 -25.77 -0.05 6.10
CA ILE A 315 -25.85 -1.35 5.43
C ILE A 315 -24.54 -1.69 4.74
N ALA A 316 -23.89 -0.68 4.14
CA ALA A 316 -22.57 -0.84 3.54
C ALA A 316 -21.53 -1.28 4.60
N ASP A 317 -21.57 -0.69 5.80
CA ASP A 317 -20.69 -1.05 6.91
C ASP A 317 -21.00 -2.46 7.47
N GLU A 318 -22.28 -2.84 7.57
CA GLU A 318 -22.66 -4.22 7.94
C GLU A 318 -22.10 -5.24 6.93
N ILE A 319 -22.25 -4.98 5.64
CA ILE A 319 -21.71 -5.85 4.58
C ILE A 319 -20.20 -5.90 4.65
N THR A 320 -19.55 -4.76 4.88
CA THR A 320 -18.08 -4.69 5.03
C THR A 320 -17.60 -5.59 6.17
N LYS A 321 -18.22 -5.46 7.37
CA LYS A 321 -17.91 -6.30 8.53
C LYS A 321 -18.16 -7.79 8.25
N ALA A 322 -19.28 -8.12 7.60
CA ALA A 322 -19.60 -9.49 7.24
C ALA A 322 -18.55 -10.11 6.28
N ILE A 323 -18.07 -9.32 5.30
CA ILE A 323 -17.00 -9.73 4.39
C ILE A 323 -15.69 -9.97 5.17
N GLN A 324 -15.30 -9.05 6.04
CA GLN A 324 -14.09 -9.16 6.87
C GLN A 324 -14.14 -10.40 7.77
N ASN A 325 -15.25 -10.63 8.44
CA ASN A 325 -15.45 -11.78 9.33
C ASN A 325 -15.38 -13.12 8.58
N SER A 326 -16.03 -13.20 7.41
CA SER A 326 -16.00 -14.43 6.60
C SER A 326 -14.61 -14.84 6.15
N MET A 327 -13.64 -13.91 6.16
CA MET A 327 -12.28 -14.13 5.71
C MET A 327 -11.25 -14.18 6.85
N GLY A 328 -11.69 -14.19 8.11
CA GLY A 328 -10.83 -14.31 9.29
C GLY A 328 -9.93 -13.10 9.56
N ILE A 329 -10.33 -11.91 9.08
CA ILE A 329 -9.64 -10.63 9.27
C ILE A 329 -10.27 -9.86 10.44
N GLU A 330 -10.97 -10.53 11.33
CA GLU A 330 -11.51 -9.93 12.56
C GLU A 330 -10.40 -9.28 13.37
N GLY A 331 -10.55 -8.00 13.68
CA GLY A 331 -9.67 -7.25 14.59
C GLY A 331 -8.45 -6.60 13.94
N MET A 332 -8.21 -6.71 12.63
CA MET A 332 -7.04 -6.11 11.98
C MET A 332 -7.22 -4.63 11.58
N ILE A 333 -8.45 -4.11 11.58
CA ILE A 333 -8.76 -2.74 11.11
C ILE A 333 -9.39 -1.86 12.20
N SER A 334 -9.78 -2.42 13.35
CA SER A 334 -10.34 -1.64 14.47
C SER A 334 -9.28 -1.41 15.54
N GLY A 335 -8.39 -0.48 15.29
CA GLY A 335 -7.60 0.18 16.34
C GLY A 335 -8.35 1.41 16.82
N SER A 336 -9.49 1.24 17.50
CA SER A 336 -10.07 2.25 18.38
C SER A 336 -11.32 1.69 19.08
N GLU A 337 -11.37 1.96 20.38
CA GLU A 337 -12.52 1.78 21.27
C GLU A 337 -12.77 0.33 21.76
N ASP A 338 -12.02 -0.05 22.79
CA ASP A 338 -12.56 -0.71 23.99
C ASP A 338 -11.46 -0.78 25.07
N ASP A 339 -11.17 0.38 25.68
CA ASP A 339 -10.55 0.46 27.01
C ASP A 339 -11.17 1.61 27.81
N GLU A 340 -12.50 1.52 28.00
CA GLU A 340 -13.18 2.19 29.09
C GLU A 340 -13.97 1.15 29.89
N GLY A 341 -13.47 0.88 31.09
CA GLY A 341 -14.34 0.37 32.13
C GLY A 341 -13.88 -0.88 32.85
N GLY A 342 -13.26 -0.68 33.99
CA GLY A 342 -13.08 -1.73 34.99
C GLY A 342 -12.22 -1.29 36.15
N GLU A 343 -12.85 -0.63 37.13
CA GLU A 343 -12.46 -0.36 38.52
C GLU A 343 -11.28 -1.14 39.13
#